data_95d5779f88ed18de073d95b2c718994d
#
_entry.id   95d5779f88ed18de073d95b2c718994d
#
_cell.length_a   1.000
_cell.length_b   1.000
_cell.length_c   1.000
_cell.angle_alpha   90.00
_cell.angle_beta   90.00
_cell.angle_gamma   90.00
#
_symmetry.space_group_name_H-M   'P 1'
#
loop_
_entity.id
_entity.type
_entity.pdbx_description
1 polymer ?
#
loop_
_entity_poly.entity_id
_entity_poly.type
_entity_poly.pdbx_seq_one_letter_code
_entity_poly.pdbx_strand_id
1 'polypeptide(L)'
;LLDNAIKFTPAGGTIRFRVEKLGPEAEISIWNSGQGISPEALPYVFQRFYKEDRSRGLHARGAGLGLNICKVLVNLSGGQIRVESQQGEWCRFVFTLPSQAPNPGGMKRLPDESGRPGAVEDPASMKPVD
;
A
#
# COMPACT_ATOMS: atom_id res chain seq x y z
N LEU A 1 -0.07 3.15 3.95
CA LEU A 1 -0.61 1.85 4.39
C LEU A 1 0.37 1.09 5.24
N LEU A 2 1.62 1.04 4.84
CA LEU A 2 2.58 0.30 5.63
C LEU A 2 2.77 0.97 6.97
N ASP A 3 2.74 2.27 6.99
CA ASP A 3 2.87 3.00 8.22
C ASP A 3 1.72 2.65 9.17
N ASN A 4 0.53 2.48 8.64
CA ASN A 4 -0.59 2.08 9.46
C ASN A 4 -0.38 0.68 9.99
N ALA A 5 0.13 -0.22 9.17
CA ALA A 5 0.37 -1.57 9.63
C ALA A 5 1.37 -1.56 10.78
N ILE A 6 2.41 -0.78 10.65
CA ILE A 6 3.39 -0.72 11.71
C ILE A 6 2.78 -0.13 12.97
N LYS A 7 2.00 0.93 12.81
CA LYS A 7 1.44 1.58 13.94
C LYS A 7 0.47 0.71 14.70
N PHE A 8 -0.29 -0.11 14.02
CA PHE A 8 -1.33 -0.88 14.69
C PHE A 8 -0.98 -2.34 14.96
N THR A 9 0.24 -2.75 14.68
CA THR A 9 0.65 -4.10 14.99
C THR A 9 1.31 -4.12 16.35
N PRO A 10 0.84 -4.94 17.26
CA PRO A 10 1.42 -4.96 18.59
C PRO A 10 2.80 -5.61 18.57
N ALA A 11 3.54 -5.41 19.62
CA ALA A 11 4.85 -6.00 19.74
C ALA A 11 4.72 -7.50 19.60
N GLY A 12 5.56 -8.11 18.85
CA GLY A 12 5.48 -9.54 18.63
C GLY A 12 4.51 -9.91 17.54
N GLY A 13 3.82 -8.94 16.96
CA GLY A 13 2.86 -9.27 15.91
C GLY A 13 3.52 -9.47 14.57
N THR A 14 2.69 -9.65 13.57
CA THR A 14 3.16 -9.97 12.23
C THR A 14 2.63 -9.01 11.21
N ILE A 15 3.46 -8.63 10.27
CA ILE A 15 3.04 -7.85 9.11
C ILE A 15 3.45 -8.62 7.88
N ARG A 16 2.55 -8.79 6.92
CA ARG A 16 2.86 -9.47 5.68
C ARG A 16 2.58 -8.55 4.52
N PHE A 17 3.52 -8.46 3.63
CA PHE A 17 3.39 -7.64 2.46
C PHE A 17 3.45 -8.56 1.27
N ARG A 18 2.51 -8.45 0.34
CA ARG A 18 2.47 -9.35 -0.76
C ARG A 18 2.13 -8.62 -2.04
N VAL A 19 2.74 -9.00 -3.13
CA VAL A 19 2.46 -8.43 -4.42
C VAL A 19 2.23 -9.58 -5.38
N GLU A 20 1.16 -9.49 -6.15
CA GLU A 20 0.82 -10.55 -7.05
C GLU A 20 0.36 -9.98 -8.36
N LYS A 21 0.79 -10.52 -9.47
CA LYS A 21 0.36 -10.02 -10.73
C LYS A 21 -0.89 -10.77 -11.13
N LEU A 22 -1.95 -10.06 -11.41
CA LEU A 22 -3.20 -10.66 -11.79
C LEU A 22 -3.64 -10.07 -13.11
N GLY A 23 -3.24 -10.70 -14.19
CA GLY A 23 -3.58 -10.20 -15.52
C GLY A 23 -2.98 -8.85 -15.75
N PRO A 24 -3.75 -7.88 -16.14
CA PRO A 24 -3.20 -6.56 -16.41
C PRO A 24 -3.02 -5.73 -15.17
N GLU A 25 -3.26 -6.29 -14.02
CA GLU A 25 -3.11 -5.54 -12.78
C GLU A 25 -2.14 -6.20 -11.85
N ALA A 26 -1.65 -5.45 -10.90
CA ALA A 26 -0.89 -6.00 -9.80
C ALA A 26 -1.71 -5.77 -8.55
N GLU A 27 -1.80 -6.76 -7.72
CA GLU A 27 -2.53 -6.63 -6.48
C GLU A 27 -1.53 -6.59 -5.35
N ILE A 28 -1.63 -5.61 -4.51
CA ILE A 28 -0.72 -5.45 -3.39
C ILE A 28 -1.54 -5.53 -2.12
N SER A 29 -1.09 -6.34 -1.19
CA SER A 29 -1.80 -6.42 0.07
C SER A 29 -0.85 -6.25 1.23
N ILE A 30 -1.34 -5.64 2.28
CA ILE A 30 -0.60 -5.45 3.50
C ILE A 30 -1.49 -5.94 4.62
N TRP A 31 -1.07 -6.99 5.25
CA TRP A 31 -1.83 -7.66 6.29
C TRP A 31 -1.09 -7.49 7.61
N ASN A 32 -1.80 -7.24 8.66
CA ASN A 32 -1.14 -7.19 9.96
C ASN A 32 -2.03 -7.81 11.02
N SER A 33 -1.38 -8.47 11.98
CA SER A 33 -2.11 -8.96 13.12
C SER A 33 -2.36 -7.79 14.06
N GLY A 34 -3.35 -7.89 14.91
CA GLY A 34 -3.66 -6.83 15.84
C GLY A 34 -5.13 -6.78 16.10
N GLN A 35 -5.61 -5.63 16.59
CA GLN A 35 -6.99 -5.60 16.96
C GLN A 35 -7.94 -5.45 15.79
N GLY A 36 -7.45 -5.28 14.60
CA GLY A 36 -8.34 -5.19 13.45
C GLY A 36 -9.21 -3.97 13.50
N ILE A 37 -10.28 -4.01 12.71
CA ILE A 37 -11.20 -2.90 12.61
C ILE A 37 -12.58 -3.45 12.85
N SER A 38 -13.40 -2.74 13.60
CA SER A 38 -14.71 -3.22 13.89
C SER A 38 -15.59 -3.19 12.66
N PRO A 39 -16.57 -4.07 12.59
CA PRO A 39 -17.47 -4.06 11.45
C PRO A 39 -18.19 -2.72 11.27
N GLU A 40 -18.44 -2.05 12.38
CA GLU A 40 -19.09 -0.77 12.30
C GLU A 40 -18.21 0.28 11.68
N ALA A 41 -16.92 0.16 11.88
CA ALA A 41 -16.00 1.17 11.36
C ALA A 41 -15.56 0.91 9.93
N LEU A 42 -15.60 -0.34 9.48
CA LEU A 42 -15.10 -0.66 8.16
C LEU A 42 -15.64 0.24 7.04
N PRO A 43 -16.90 0.56 7.00
CA PRO A 43 -17.39 1.38 5.89
C PRO A 43 -16.86 2.80 5.90
N TYR A 44 -16.27 3.23 7.00
CA TYR A 44 -15.85 4.61 7.11
C TYR A 44 -14.34 4.82 7.11
N VAL A 45 -13.57 3.75 7.05
CA VAL A 45 -12.14 3.93 7.26
C VAL A 45 -11.45 4.79 6.21
N PHE A 46 -12.04 4.91 5.01
CA PHE A 46 -11.42 5.73 4.00
C PHE A 46 -11.98 7.15 3.98
N GLN A 47 -12.86 7.48 4.89
CA GLN A 47 -13.39 8.82 4.89
C GLN A 47 -12.39 9.77 5.50
N ARG A 48 -12.41 10.99 5.01
CA ARG A 48 -11.50 12.00 5.52
C ARG A 48 -11.77 12.25 6.98
N PHE A 49 -10.73 12.38 7.73
CA PHE A 49 -10.78 12.73 9.15
C PHE A 49 -11.40 11.64 10.02
N TYR A 50 -11.66 10.45 9.48
CA TYR A 50 -12.26 9.42 10.31
C TYR A 50 -11.19 8.67 11.10
N LYS A 51 -11.42 8.44 12.36
CA LYS A 51 -10.56 7.64 13.20
C LYS A 51 -11.44 6.82 14.07
N GLU A 52 -11.20 5.53 14.09
CA GLU A 52 -12.04 4.65 14.86
C GLU A 52 -11.84 4.86 16.34
N ASP A 53 -10.63 5.06 16.79
CA ASP A 53 -10.37 5.18 18.19
C ASP A 53 -9.92 6.56 18.50
N ARG A 54 -10.84 7.48 18.60
CA ARG A 54 -10.45 8.82 18.78
C ARG A 54 -9.97 9.13 20.14
N SER A 55 -10.21 8.31 21.10
CA SER A 55 -9.82 8.66 22.43
C SER A 55 -8.46 8.19 22.79
N ARG A 56 -7.77 7.49 21.96
CA ARG A 56 -6.50 7.00 22.33
C ARG A 56 -5.43 7.87 21.82
N GLY A 57 -4.65 8.40 22.67
CA GLY A 57 -3.63 9.31 22.28
C GLY A 57 -2.67 8.79 21.28
N LEU A 58 -2.22 7.56 21.48
CA LEU A 58 -1.27 7.05 20.58
C LEU A 58 -1.79 6.87 19.21
N HIS A 59 -3.00 6.45 19.09
CA HIS A 59 -3.53 6.20 17.79
C HIS A 59 -4.27 7.40 17.23
N ALA A 60 -4.29 8.47 17.96
CA ALA A 60 -4.96 9.63 17.48
C ALA A 60 -4.08 10.56 16.71
N ARG A 61 -2.81 10.19 16.48
CA ARG A 61 -1.97 11.04 15.77
C ARG A 61 -2.42 11.24 14.40
N GLY A 62 -2.23 12.27 13.80
CA GLY A 62 -2.59 12.52 12.45
C GLY A 62 -4.01 13.00 12.36
N ALA A 63 -4.39 13.48 11.22
CA ALA A 63 -5.68 14.07 11.03
C ALA A 63 -6.70 13.15 10.41
N GLY A 64 -6.41 11.91 10.23
CA GLY A 64 -7.36 11.01 9.61
C GLY A 64 -7.40 11.16 8.11
N LEU A 65 -6.33 11.63 7.50
CA LEU A 65 -6.29 11.81 6.08
C LEU A 65 -5.53 10.74 5.34
N GLY A 66 -4.73 9.97 6.04
CA GLY A 66 -3.84 9.02 5.38
C GLY A 66 -4.55 8.01 4.50
N LEU A 67 -5.58 7.36 5.00
CA LEU A 67 -6.25 6.36 4.21
C LEU A 67 -7.07 6.98 3.09
N ASN A 68 -7.61 8.16 3.33
CA ASN A 68 -8.34 8.84 2.30
C ASN A 68 -7.40 9.20 1.15
N ILE A 69 -6.22 9.66 1.46
CA ILE A 69 -5.25 10.00 0.45
C ILE A 69 -4.85 8.75 -0.33
N CYS A 70 -4.66 7.63 0.35
CA CYS A 70 -4.34 6.40 -0.33
C CYS A 70 -5.43 6.02 -1.31
N LYS A 71 -6.68 6.16 -0.90
CA LYS A 71 -7.77 5.80 -1.78
C LYS A 71 -7.80 6.71 -3.00
N VAL A 72 -7.59 7.99 -2.82
CA VAL A 72 -7.60 8.92 -3.92
C VAL A 72 -6.46 8.59 -4.88
N LEU A 73 -5.27 8.32 -4.36
CA LEU A 73 -4.15 8.04 -5.22
C LEU A 73 -4.32 6.74 -5.99
N VAL A 74 -4.84 5.72 -5.34
CA VAL A 74 -5.06 4.45 -6.01
C VAL A 74 -6.10 4.63 -7.10
N ASN A 75 -7.18 5.35 -6.81
CA ASN A 75 -8.21 5.55 -7.81
C ASN A 75 -7.69 6.38 -8.98
N LEU A 76 -6.89 7.38 -8.71
CA LEU A 76 -6.34 8.18 -9.78
C LEU A 76 -5.38 7.38 -10.64
N SER A 77 -4.80 6.34 -10.08
CA SER A 77 -3.90 5.50 -10.83
C SER A 77 -4.64 4.41 -11.61
N GLY A 78 -5.93 4.38 -11.50
CA GLY A 78 -6.69 3.37 -12.23
C GLY A 78 -6.96 2.11 -11.46
N GLY A 79 -6.68 2.09 -10.19
CA GLY A 79 -6.90 0.89 -9.39
C GLY A 79 -8.00 1.07 -8.39
N GLN A 80 -8.08 0.14 -7.49
CA GLN A 80 -9.08 0.15 -6.45
C GLN A 80 -8.46 -0.28 -5.15
N ILE A 81 -9.04 0.13 -4.04
CA ILE A 81 -8.52 -0.25 -2.73
C ILE A 81 -9.67 -0.74 -1.88
N ARG A 82 -9.39 -1.72 -1.05
CA ARG A 82 -10.39 -2.24 -0.13
C ARG A 82 -9.71 -2.66 1.15
N VAL A 83 -10.51 -2.89 2.17
CA VAL A 83 -10.00 -3.32 3.45
C VAL A 83 -10.80 -4.51 3.91
N GLU A 84 -10.13 -5.46 4.52
CA GLU A 84 -10.77 -6.63 5.09
C GLU A 84 -10.22 -6.75 6.50
N SER A 85 -11.01 -7.21 7.42
CA SER A 85 -10.55 -7.29 8.79
C SER A 85 -11.37 -8.27 9.59
N GLN A 86 -10.74 -8.85 10.60
CA GLN A 86 -11.43 -9.67 11.56
C GLN A 86 -11.10 -9.00 12.88
N GLN A 87 -12.08 -8.35 13.46
CA GLN A 87 -11.86 -7.58 14.67
C GLN A 87 -11.25 -8.48 15.74
N GLY A 88 -10.25 -7.99 16.39
CA GLY A 88 -9.54 -8.75 17.40
C GLY A 88 -8.43 -9.62 16.86
N GLU A 89 -8.31 -9.74 15.55
CA GLU A 89 -7.32 -10.63 15.01
C GLU A 89 -6.42 -10.05 13.95
N TRP A 90 -6.94 -9.44 12.93
CA TRP A 90 -6.10 -8.94 11.86
C TRP A 90 -6.81 -7.91 10.97
N CYS A 91 -6.01 -7.24 10.18
CA CYS A 91 -6.52 -6.29 9.22
C CYS A 91 -5.70 -6.41 7.94
N ARG A 92 -6.32 -6.27 6.80
CA ARG A 92 -5.62 -6.35 5.53
C ARG A 92 -6.12 -5.27 4.60
N PHE A 93 -5.22 -4.50 4.05
CA PHE A 93 -5.55 -3.55 3.01
C PHE A 93 -5.06 -4.11 1.70
N VAL A 94 -5.89 -4.03 0.67
CA VAL A 94 -5.56 -4.58 -0.63
C VAL A 94 -5.84 -3.52 -1.67
N PHE A 95 -4.89 -3.31 -2.57
CA PHE A 95 -5.16 -2.38 -3.65
C PHE A 95 -4.55 -2.91 -4.94
N THR A 96 -5.10 -2.45 -6.05
CA THR A 96 -4.63 -2.88 -7.35
C THR A 96 -4.11 -1.68 -8.10
N LEU A 97 -3.20 -1.94 -8.99
CA LEU A 97 -2.68 -0.91 -9.88
C LEU A 97 -2.48 -1.56 -11.24
N PRO A 98 -2.58 -0.79 -12.31
CA PRO A 98 -2.30 -1.33 -13.61
C PRO A 98 -0.86 -1.75 -13.68
N SER A 99 -0.59 -2.94 -14.11
CA SER A 99 0.76 -3.40 -14.15
C SER A 99 1.33 -3.41 -15.53
N GLN A 100 0.56 -3.13 -16.56
CA GLN A 100 1.07 -3.12 -17.84
C GLN A 100 1.55 -1.80 -18.17
N ALA A 101 2.59 -1.67 -18.85
CA ALA A 101 3.11 -0.43 -19.25
C ALA A 101 2.13 0.19 -20.11
N PRO A 102 1.91 1.34 -20.02
CA PRO A 102 0.91 1.96 -20.71
C PRO A 102 1.29 1.97 -22.05
N ASN A 103 1.38 2.70 -22.80
CA ASN A 103 1.61 2.66 -24.01
C ASN A 103 2.86 3.10 -24.33
N PRO A 104 3.50 2.49 -25.03
CA PRO A 104 4.78 2.83 -25.34
C PRO A 104 4.92 4.12 -25.99
N GLY A 105 4.01 4.51 -26.68
CA GLY A 105 4.23 5.73 -27.29
C GLY A 105 4.08 6.83 -26.38
N GLY A 106 3.32 6.63 -25.39
CA GLY A 106 3.09 7.72 -24.58
C GLY A 106 3.97 7.86 -23.45
N MET A 107 4.59 6.82 -23.02
CA MET A 107 5.30 6.98 -21.89
C MET A 107 6.67 6.76 -22.12
N LYS A 108 7.51 7.69 -21.92
CA LYS A 108 8.84 7.53 -22.09
C LYS A 108 9.49 7.21 -20.86
N ARG A 109 10.39 6.37 -20.83
CA ARG A 109 11.14 6.10 -19.65
C ARG A 109 11.98 7.27 -19.34
N LEU A 110 12.08 7.64 -18.16
CA LEU A 110 12.93 8.70 -17.78
C LEU A 110 14.35 8.27 -17.92
N PRO A 111 15.23 9.11 -18.27
CA PRO A 111 16.60 8.78 -18.39
C PRO A 111 17.14 8.48 -17.04
N ASP A 112 18.06 7.57 -16.96
CA ASP A 112 18.53 7.31 -15.68
C ASP A 112 19.48 8.38 -15.33
N GLU A 113 19.64 8.58 -14.05
CA GLU A 113 20.40 9.64 -13.64
C GLU A 113 21.80 9.45 -13.91
N SER A 114 22.25 8.31 -14.18
CA SER A 114 23.64 8.16 -14.45
C SER A 114 23.89 8.52 -15.87
N GLY A 115 22.91 8.81 -16.58
CA GLY A 115 23.16 9.17 -17.92
C GLY A 115 23.30 7.99 -18.79
N ARG A 116 23.18 6.83 -18.29
CA ARG A 116 23.31 5.76 -19.12
C ARG A 116 22.03 5.38 -19.57
N PRO A 117 21.81 5.20 -20.68
CA PRO A 117 20.58 4.90 -21.21
C PRO A 117 20.09 3.62 -20.68
N GLY A 118 19.22 3.66 -19.97
CA GLY A 118 18.56 2.55 -19.52
C GLY A 118 19.21 1.51 -18.98
N ALA A 119 20.16 1.68 -18.53
CA ALA A 119 20.80 0.75 -18.20
C ALA A 119 20.57 0.17 -17.12
N VAL A 120 19.93 -0.44 -16.86
CA VAL A 120 19.77 -0.88 -15.83
C VAL A 120 20.50 -1.90 -15.71
N GLU A 121 21.27 -2.01 -15.11
CA GLU A 121 21.97 -2.89 -14.93
C GLU A 121 21.43 -3.81 -14.24
N ASP A 122 21.26 -4.88 -14.61
CA ASP A 122 20.81 -5.73 -13.88
C ASP A 122 21.81 -6.20 -12.99
N PRO A 123 21.45 -6.44 -11.87
CA PRO A 123 22.39 -6.82 -10.89
C PRO A 123 23.11 -8.00 -11.26
N ALA A 124 22.51 -8.85 -11.98
CA ALA A 124 23.22 -9.97 -12.36
C ALA A 124 24.27 -9.59 -13.25
N SER A 125 24.04 -8.66 -14.01
CA SER A 125 25.05 -8.32 -14.89
C SER A 125 26.03 -7.59 -14.19
N MET A 126 25.71 -7.07 -13.19
CA MET A 126 26.62 -6.35 -12.57
C MET A 126 27.40 -7.10 -11.82
N LYS A 127 27.40 -8.06 -11.69
CA LYS A 127 28.08 -8.76 -11.02
C LYS A 127 28.98 -8.74 -10.85
N PRO A 128 29.25 -9.04 -10.54
CA PRO A 128 29.87 -9.01 -10.04
C PRO A 128 30.81 -8.56 -10.05
N VAL A 129 30.90 -8.29 -10.00
CA VAL A 129 31.60 -7.80 -9.99
C VAL A 129 32.15 -8.07 -9.46
N ASP A 130 32.24 -8.47 -9.42
CA ASP A 130 32.55 -8.66 -8.91
C ASP A 130 32.85 -8.63 -8.79
#